data_a0afd7309e4387e1544019939db0f619
#
_entry.id   a0afd7309e4387e1544019939db0f619
#
_cell.length_a   1.000
_cell.length_b   1.000
_cell.length_c   1.000
_cell.angle_alpha   90.00
_cell.angle_beta   90.00
_cell.angle_gamma   90.00
#
_symmetry.space_group_name_H-M   'P 1'
#
loop_
_entity.id
_entity.type
_entity.pdbx_description
1 polymer ?
#
loop_
_entity_poly.entity_id
_entity_poly.type
_entity_poly.pdbx_seq_one_letter_code
_entity_poly.pdbx_strand_id
1 'polypeptide(L)'
;MSDPAVNAKPSTHEHIVIIGAGAAGLTAGIYTARANLSPLIIAGLQPGGQMTITTDVENYPGFAKVIQGPWLMAEMQAQAENVGARVMYDIVTELDSASRPFRLTLDSGQDITADTIISVSYTHLTLPTSG
;
A
#
# COMPACT_ATOMS: atom_id res chain seq x y z
N MET A 1 -6.80 -31.38 15.76
CA MET A 1 -7.40 -31.05 14.45
C MET A 1 -7.59 -29.56 14.36
N SER A 2 -7.03 -28.95 13.34
CA SER A 2 -7.18 -27.51 13.18
C SER A 2 -8.51 -27.21 12.52
N ASP A 3 -9.29 -26.37 13.18
CA ASP A 3 -10.46 -25.76 12.59
C ASP A 3 -10.00 -24.84 11.46
N PRO A 4 -10.63 -24.89 10.27
CA PRO A 4 -10.27 -23.96 9.19
C PRO A 4 -10.30 -22.49 9.62
N ALA A 5 -11.17 -22.13 10.55
CA ALA A 5 -11.24 -20.77 11.05
C ALA A 5 -10.01 -20.39 11.88
N VAL A 6 -9.33 -21.36 12.49
CA VAL A 6 -8.13 -21.10 13.28
C VAL A 6 -6.95 -20.77 12.38
N ASN A 7 -6.91 -21.35 11.18
CA ASN A 7 -5.82 -21.13 10.24
C ASN A 7 -6.09 -19.97 9.29
N ALA A 8 -7.32 -19.49 9.24
CA ALA A 8 -7.66 -18.33 8.42
C ALA A 8 -7.16 -17.06 9.11
N LYS A 9 -6.55 -16.16 8.34
CA LYS A 9 -6.16 -14.86 8.88
C LYS A 9 -7.41 -14.06 9.20
N PRO A 10 -7.40 -13.33 10.32
CA PRO A 10 -8.57 -12.57 10.71
C PRO A 10 -8.87 -11.45 9.71
N SER A 11 -10.13 -11.18 9.52
CA SER A 11 -10.56 -10.00 8.78
C SER A 11 -10.36 -8.78 9.66
N THR A 12 -9.79 -7.72 9.09
CA THR A 12 -9.57 -6.46 9.79
C THR A 12 -10.27 -5.33 9.08
N HIS A 13 -10.58 -4.28 9.81
CA HIS A 13 -11.17 -3.08 9.25
C HIS A 13 -10.20 -1.92 9.36
N GLU A 14 -10.04 -1.17 8.28
CA GLU A 14 -9.14 -0.03 8.20
C GLU A 14 -9.89 1.21 7.76
N HIS A 15 -9.47 2.36 8.26
CA HIS A 15 -10.00 3.63 7.78
C HIS A 15 -9.58 3.89 6.34
N ILE A 16 -8.27 3.78 6.08
CA ILE A 16 -7.70 4.04 4.77
C ILE A 16 -6.71 2.94 4.44
N VAL A 17 -6.89 2.36 3.27
CA VAL A 17 -5.92 1.42 2.70
C VAL A 17 -5.34 2.06 1.45
N ILE A 18 -4.02 2.07 1.34
CA ILE A 18 -3.29 2.56 0.18
C ILE A 18 -2.69 1.36 -0.52
N ILE A 19 -3.04 1.17 -1.78
CA ILE A 19 -2.52 0.06 -2.59
C ILE A 19 -1.38 0.59 -3.44
N GLY A 20 -0.19 0.15 -3.14
CA GLY A 20 1.03 0.58 -3.81
C GLY A 20 1.94 1.38 -2.91
N ALA A 21 3.22 1.05 -2.94
CA ALA A 21 4.24 1.68 -2.09
C ALA A 21 5.36 2.33 -2.91
N GLY A 22 5.04 2.80 -4.09
CA GLY A 22 5.93 3.70 -4.82
C GLY A 22 5.87 5.10 -4.23
N ALA A 23 6.46 6.06 -4.93
CA ALA A 23 6.52 7.44 -4.44
C ALA A 23 5.14 8.02 -4.14
N ALA A 24 4.17 7.76 -5.02
CA ALA A 24 2.82 8.29 -4.84
C ALA A 24 2.13 7.66 -3.62
N GLY A 25 2.25 6.34 -3.46
CA GLY A 25 1.62 5.64 -2.33
C GLY A 25 2.24 6.05 -1.00
N LEU A 26 3.55 6.14 -0.94
CA LEU A 26 4.24 6.58 0.28
C LEU A 26 3.92 8.03 0.62
N THR A 27 3.83 8.89 -0.39
CA THR A 27 3.43 10.28 -0.17
C THR A 27 2.01 10.37 0.40
N ALA A 28 1.07 9.62 -0.18
CA ALA A 28 -0.28 9.56 0.35
C ALA A 28 -0.29 9.05 1.79
N GLY A 29 0.56 8.05 2.09
CA GLY A 29 0.70 7.52 3.44
C GLY A 29 1.21 8.54 4.43
N ILE A 30 2.19 9.34 4.03
CA ILE A 30 2.72 10.39 4.90
C ILE A 30 1.63 11.41 5.26
N TYR A 31 0.90 11.90 4.28
CA TYR A 31 -0.10 12.92 4.54
C TYR A 31 -1.30 12.39 5.33
N THR A 32 -1.76 11.18 5.03
CA THR A 32 -2.88 10.60 5.77
C THR A 32 -2.48 10.23 7.19
N ALA A 33 -1.25 9.77 7.40
CA ALA A 33 -0.75 9.50 8.74
C ALA A 33 -0.64 10.79 9.56
N ARG A 34 -0.17 11.87 8.96
CA ARG A 34 -0.12 13.17 9.63
C ARG A 34 -1.49 13.71 9.98
N ALA A 35 -2.52 13.28 9.25
CA ALA A 35 -3.90 13.62 9.56
C ALA A 35 -4.53 12.68 10.60
N ASN A 36 -3.74 11.82 11.23
CA ASN A 36 -4.18 10.85 12.24
C ASN A 36 -5.15 9.79 11.71
N LEU A 37 -5.04 9.45 10.45
CA LEU A 37 -5.94 8.46 9.83
C LEU A 37 -5.39 7.04 9.89
N SER A 38 -4.19 6.85 10.40
CA SER A 38 -3.55 5.55 10.59
C SER A 38 -3.63 4.67 9.33
N PRO A 39 -3.07 5.13 8.20
CA PRO A 39 -3.22 4.41 6.95
C PRO A 39 -2.46 3.09 6.96
N LEU A 40 -3.02 2.11 6.24
CA LEU A 40 -2.34 0.86 5.94
C LEU A 40 -1.92 0.88 4.49
N ILE A 41 -0.61 0.76 4.24
CA ILE A 41 -0.05 0.71 2.90
C ILE A 41 0.24 -0.75 2.56
N ILE A 42 -0.34 -1.22 1.47
CA ILE A 42 -0.06 -2.57 0.98
C ILE A 42 0.96 -2.44 -0.14
N ALA A 43 2.18 -2.90 0.14
CA ALA A 43 3.34 -2.62 -0.69
C ALA A 43 3.57 -3.63 -1.81
N GLY A 44 2.81 -4.70 -1.85
CA GLY A 44 3.12 -5.77 -2.79
C GLY A 44 4.35 -6.54 -2.36
N LEU A 45 4.90 -7.35 -3.26
CA LEU A 45 6.06 -8.18 -2.92
C LEU A 45 7.38 -7.46 -3.20
N GLN A 46 7.35 -6.37 -3.94
CA GLN A 46 8.55 -5.60 -4.27
C GLN A 46 8.43 -4.21 -3.63
N PRO A 47 9.06 -4.02 -2.46
CA PRO A 47 8.98 -2.74 -1.75
C PRO A 47 9.59 -1.60 -2.58
N GLY A 48 9.03 -0.39 -2.44
CA GLY A 48 9.51 0.77 -3.15
C GLY A 48 9.00 0.89 -4.58
N GLY A 49 8.17 -0.04 -5.03
CA GLY A 49 7.55 0.00 -6.35
C GLY A 49 8.57 -0.05 -7.47
N GLN A 50 8.25 0.58 -8.58
CA GLN A 50 9.09 0.51 -9.77
C GLN A 50 10.42 1.25 -9.63
N MET A 51 10.51 2.20 -8.72
CA MET A 51 11.75 2.95 -8.53
C MET A 51 12.88 2.12 -7.93
N THR A 52 12.58 0.93 -7.42
CA THR A 52 13.63 0.02 -6.96
C THR A 52 14.48 -0.52 -8.11
N ILE A 53 13.96 -0.48 -9.33
CA ILE A 53 14.65 -0.98 -10.53
C ILE A 53 15.51 0.12 -11.14
N THR A 54 15.10 1.38 -11.01
CA THR A 54 15.82 2.53 -11.55
C THR A 54 16.88 2.96 -10.57
N THR A 55 18.13 3.13 -11.03
CA THR A 55 19.22 3.51 -10.15
C THR A 55 19.32 5.02 -9.97
N ASP A 56 19.22 5.78 -11.06
CA ASP A 56 19.44 7.23 -11.03
C ASP A 56 18.12 7.97 -11.08
N VAL A 57 17.92 8.89 -10.15
CA VAL A 57 16.76 9.75 -10.07
C VAL A 57 17.19 11.20 -10.07
N GLU A 58 16.73 11.97 -11.04
CA GLU A 58 17.06 13.38 -11.20
C GLU A 58 15.84 14.28 -11.08
N ASN A 59 14.66 13.73 -11.24
CA ASN A 59 13.43 14.50 -11.36
C ASN A 59 12.59 14.52 -10.09
N TYR A 60 13.16 14.10 -8.97
CA TYR A 60 12.45 14.20 -7.71
C TYR A 60 12.84 15.51 -7.01
N PRO A 61 11.85 16.36 -6.67
CA PRO A 61 12.15 17.64 -6.05
C PRO A 61 12.86 17.50 -4.69
N GLY A 62 13.75 18.43 -4.40
CA GLY A 62 14.43 18.48 -3.12
C GLY A 62 15.88 17.99 -3.16
N PHE A 63 16.32 17.45 -4.29
CA PHE A 63 17.68 16.95 -4.45
C PHE A 63 18.31 17.56 -5.69
N ALA A 64 19.34 18.36 -5.49
CA ALA A 64 20.04 19.01 -6.61
C ALA A 64 20.91 18.03 -7.40
N LYS A 65 21.39 16.99 -6.73
CA LYS A 65 22.23 15.98 -7.35
C LYS A 65 21.42 14.72 -7.60
N VAL A 66 21.89 13.91 -8.54
CA VAL A 66 21.30 12.60 -8.82
C VAL A 66 21.32 11.77 -7.55
N ILE A 67 20.21 11.11 -7.27
CA ILE A 67 20.07 10.19 -6.14
C ILE A 67 19.68 8.81 -6.64
N GLN A 68 19.92 7.80 -5.81
CA GLN A 68 19.57 6.43 -6.17
C GLN A 68 18.11 6.14 -5.82
N GLY A 69 17.40 5.53 -6.76
CA GLY A 69 15.98 5.19 -6.56
C GLY A 69 15.72 4.32 -5.34
N PRO A 70 16.45 3.19 -5.15
CA PRO A 70 16.25 2.35 -3.97
C PRO A 70 16.50 3.09 -2.66
N TRP A 71 17.53 3.95 -2.62
CA TRP A 71 17.80 4.76 -1.44
C TRP A 71 16.62 5.71 -1.15
N LEU A 72 16.13 6.39 -2.18
CA LEU A 72 15.02 7.32 -2.02
C LEU A 72 13.78 6.60 -1.51
N MET A 73 13.46 5.42 -2.05
CA MET A 73 12.30 4.67 -1.63
C MET A 73 12.41 4.20 -0.18
N ALA A 74 13.59 3.78 0.24
CA ALA A 74 13.83 3.40 1.62
C ALA A 74 13.64 4.59 2.57
N GLU A 75 14.11 5.76 2.17
CA GLU A 75 13.94 6.98 2.97
C GLU A 75 12.48 7.40 3.05
N MET A 76 11.75 7.32 1.93
CA MET A 76 10.34 7.66 1.92
C MET A 76 9.52 6.69 2.77
N GLN A 77 9.85 5.40 2.73
CA GLN A 77 9.16 4.42 3.57
C GLN A 77 9.43 4.67 5.04
N ALA A 78 10.68 4.94 5.40
CA ALA A 78 11.03 5.26 6.78
C ALA A 78 10.30 6.52 7.25
N GLN A 79 10.21 7.52 6.41
CA GLN A 79 9.48 8.74 6.73
C GLN A 79 8.00 8.45 6.95
N ALA A 80 7.38 7.63 6.09
CA ALA A 80 5.97 7.28 6.24
C ALA A 80 5.73 6.53 7.56
N GLU A 81 6.59 5.57 7.88
CA GLU A 81 6.45 4.81 9.12
C GLU A 81 6.69 5.68 10.34
N ASN A 82 7.62 6.62 10.28
CA ASN A 82 7.91 7.53 11.39
C ASN A 82 6.74 8.44 11.74
N VAL A 83 5.87 8.76 10.79
CA VAL A 83 4.69 9.59 11.05
C VAL A 83 3.43 8.77 11.30
N GLY A 84 3.53 7.44 11.31
CA GLY A 84 2.45 6.57 11.74
C GLY A 84 1.79 5.74 10.67
N ALA A 85 2.29 5.72 9.45
CA ALA A 85 1.82 4.81 8.42
C ALA A 85 2.28 3.39 8.74
N ARG A 86 1.44 2.42 8.40
CA ARG A 86 1.78 1.00 8.56
C ARG A 86 1.95 0.41 7.19
N VAL A 87 3.01 -0.36 6.99
CA VAL A 87 3.32 -0.97 5.70
C VAL A 87 3.25 -2.49 5.84
N MET A 88 2.52 -3.14 4.95
CA MET A 88 2.53 -4.59 4.87
C MET A 88 2.85 -5.04 3.46
N TYR A 89 3.48 -6.20 3.35
CA TYR A 89 3.91 -6.76 2.07
C TYR A 89 2.97 -7.90 1.71
N ASP A 90 2.07 -7.63 0.79
CA ASP A 90 1.11 -8.60 0.31
C ASP A 90 0.59 -8.12 -1.04
N ILE A 91 -0.18 -8.95 -1.71
CA ILE A 91 -0.75 -8.62 -3.00
C ILE A 91 -2.27 -8.58 -2.86
N VAL A 92 -2.88 -7.50 -3.32
CA VAL A 92 -4.33 -7.42 -3.42
C VAL A 92 -4.73 -8.19 -4.68
N THR A 93 -5.43 -9.29 -4.50
CA THR A 93 -5.89 -10.11 -5.61
C THR A 93 -7.28 -9.75 -6.08
N GLU A 94 -8.08 -9.14 -5.20
CA GLU A 94 -9.44 -8.79 -5.52
C GLU A 94 -9.87 -7.59 -4.71
N LEU A 95 -10.58 -6.68 -5.33
CA LEU A 95 -11.15 -5.50 -4.67
C LEU A 95 -12.62 -5.41 -5.00
N ASP A 96 -13.47 -5.48 -3.99
CA ASP A 96 -14.89 -5.26 -4.13
C ASP A 96 -15.22 -3.83 -3.68
N SER A 97 -15.56 -3.00 -4.63
CA SER A 97 -15.90 -1.59 -4.40
C SER A 97 -17.40 -1.32 -4.61
N ALA A 98 -18.22 -2.36 -4.75
CA ALA A 98 -19.63 -2.19 -5.04
C ALA A 98 -20.41 -1.59 -3.87
N SER A 99 -19.95 -1.80 -2.65
CA SER A 99 -20.59 -1.25 -1.46
C SER A 99 -19.55 -0.87 -0.42
N ARG A 100 -19.94 -0.10 0.57
CA ARG A 100 -19.07 0.23 1.68
C ARG A 100 -19.45 -0.60 2.91
N PRO A 101 -18.47 -1.01 3.71
CA PRO A 101 -17.04 -0.79 3.50
C PRO A 101 -16.52 -1.59 2.29
N PHE A 102 -15.50 -1.06 1.65
CA PHE A 102 -14.84 -1.77 0.54
C PHE A 102 -14.12 -3.00 1.09
N ARG A 103 -14.04 -4.06 0.28
CA ARG A 103 -13.38 -5.28 0.70
C ARG A 103 -12.21 -5.59 -0.21
N LEU A 104 -11.07 -5.89 0.42
CA LEU A 104 -9.88 -6.33 -0.28
C LEU A 104 -9.58 -7.76 0.12
N THR A 105 -9.28 -8.60 -0.87
CA THR A 105 -8.79 -9.95 -0.64
C THR A 105 -7.31 -9.98 -1.00
N LEU A 106 -6.49 -10.49 -0.10
CA LEU A 106 -5.05 -10.54 -0.28
C LEU A 106 -4.60 -11.95 -0.67
N ASP A 107 -3.47 -12.04 -1.32
CA ASP A 107 -2.90 -13.31 -1.76
C ASP A 107 -2.63 -14.25 -0.58
N SER A 108 -2.30 -13.70 0.57
CA SER A 108 -2.09 -14.48 1.79
C SER A 108 -3.37 -15.10 2.36
N GLY A 109 -4.53 -14.75 1.82
CA GLY A 109 -5.82 -15.21 2.31
C GLY A 109 -6.49 -14.26 3.31
N GLN A 110 -5.83 -13.19 3.68
CA GLN A 110 -6.41 -12.19 4.58
C GLN A 110 -7.42 -11.34 3.84
N ASP A 111 -8.54 -11.04 4.50
CA ASP A 111 -9.52 -10.07 4.03
C ASP A 111 -9.38 -8.79 4.84
N ILE A 112 -9.47 -7.67 4.16
CA ILE A 112 -9.45 -6.35 4.78
C ILE A 112 -10.65 -5.57 4.29
N THR A 113 -11.37 -4.91 5.20
CA THR A 113 -12.37 -3.94 4.83
C THR A 113 -11.82 -2.54 5.06
N ALA A 114 -12.25 -1.59 4.24
CA ALA A 114 -11.74 -0.22 4.31
C ALA A 114 -12.85 0.78 4.02
N ASP A 115 -12.81 1.89 4.74
CA ASP A 115 -13.72 3.01 4.48
C ASP A 115 -13.33 3.74 3.20
N THR A 116 -12.02 3.86 2.96
CA THR A 116 -11.47 4.57 1.80
C THR A 116 -10.27 3.80 1.25
N ILE A 117 -10.15 3.77 -0.06
CA ILE A 117 -9.03 3.14 -0.75
C ILE A 117 -8.39 4.15 -1.68
N ILE A 118 -7.06 4.24 -1.62
CA ILE A 118 -6.25 4.98 -2.57
C ILE A 118 -5.43 3.96 -3.33
N SER A 119 -5.70 3.81 -4.62
CA SER A 119 -4.98 2.86 -5.45
C SER A 119 -4.03 3.61 -6.38
N VAL A 120 -2.75 3.33 -6.21
CA VAL A 120 -1.68 3.96 -7.00
C VAL A 120 -0.74 2.91 -7.57
N SER A 121 -1.21 1.68 -7.62
CA SER A 121 -0.41 0.56 -8.10
C SER A 121 -0.45 0.47 -9.61
N TYR A 122 0.70 0.22 -10.22
CA TYR A 122 0.76 -0.14 -11.63
C TYR A 122 0.39 -1.58 -11.88
N THR A 123 0.37 -2.40 -10.84
CA THR A 123 0.13 -3.80 -11.01
C THR A 123 -1.32 -4.05 -11.45
N HIS A 124 -1.51 -5.21 -12.02
CA HIS A 124 -2.74 -5.59 -12.70
C HIS A 124 -3.84 -5.93 -11.73
N LEU A 125 -4.25 -4.92 -10.96
CA LEU A 125 -5.40 -5.09 -10.10
C LEU A 125 -6.64 -5.07 -10.97
N THR A 126 -7.29 -6.21 -11.09
CA THR A 126 -8.53 -6.31 -11.82
C THR A 126 -9.64 -5.85 -10.91
N LEU A 127 -10.17 -4.67 -11.19
CA LEU A 127 -11.34 -4.20 -10.49
C LEU A 127 -12.58 -4.85 -11.09
N PRO A 128 -13.52 -5.32 -10.26
CA PRO A 128 -14.78 -5.78 -10.82
C PRO A 128 -15.43 -4.59 -11.53
N THR A 129 -15.80 -4.80 -12.77
CA THR A 129 -16.59 -3.81 -13.50
C THR A 129 -17.95 -3.75 -12.85
N SER A 130 -18.11 -2.82 -11.96
CA SER A 130 -19.46 -2.44 -11.58
C SER A 130 -20.07 -1.80 -12.80
N GLY A 131 -20.93 -2.49 -13.39
CA GLY A 131 -21.66 -1.96 -14.53
C GLY A 131 -22.30 -0.64 -14.23
#